data_99754ea375dc71068f1efba7c95bf27a
#
_entry.id   99754ea375dc71068f1efba7c95bf27a
#
_cell.length_a   1.000
_cell.length_b   1.000
_cell.length_c   1.000
_cell.angle_alpha   90.00
_cell.angle_beta   90.00
_cell.angle_gamma   90.00
#
_symmetry.space_group_name_H-M   'P 1'
#
loop_
_entity.id
_entity.type
_entity.pdbx_description
1 polymer ?
#
loop_
_entity_poly.entity_id
_entity_poly.type
_entity_poly.pdbx_seq_one_letter_code
_entity_poly.pdbx_strand_id
1 'polypeptide(L)'
;MNALLYLLLFIGAFFPGISYFKYDSLIIQWFICLFITITIVLYEILIYKKSNLKRITILIGKIASISILFECIFAIIQAFYHNCDVKGTMNNTTGLALNIVLLLPFVLENTGTIIQKEKYLYTSAITIATATIILTGCRTAIICLIVILIIYITKNNKILKSPKYIVITIITTISIFSFILSHKYDSTTGRWFILKNSTELIIDSPICGYIRKGKFVKVYMEKQKEYFKKNKEDCNYSMLADDIRHPLNEFIYAWINYGIFGCLLLITLLIFPFFIFCKNKDFCGICTMCALIISCTFSYPLQYPLPVIALLLCNIISILSIIKKTSYIALNKNVIIISTFLFLIIQGYIGYNFYYYYNWKKIAYIALKGYNKNTLYKYEKLYTHFRNDIFFLYNYMSELYYAGRFEEAINISKELQKKFSSYNLELLLGDTYMQLKRDKEAIEHYENAMYMCPCRFAPLEGLYNIYSQNGDSIKKEQIVNNISQKEIKVFSGDIKRIKEICK
;
A
#
# COMPACT_ATOMS: atom_id res chain seq x y z
N MET A 1 19.44 -19.93 -16.85
CA MET A 1 18.08 -20.14 -16.29
C MET A 1 17.82 -19.26 -15.09
N ASN A 2 18.69 -19.19 -14.07
CA ASN A 2 18.52 -18.31 -12.88
C ASN A 2 18.32 -16.83 -13.27
N ALA A 3 19.06 -16.30 -14.27
CA ALA A 3 18.89 -14.94 -14.73
C ALA A 3 17.48 -14.65 -15.26
N LEU A 4 16.88 -15.60 -15.95
CA LEU A 4 15.52 -15.46 -16.49
C LEU A 4 14.49 -15.46 -15.37
N LEU A 5 14.63 -16.29 -14.34
CA LEU A 5 13.73 -16.35 -13.19
C LEU A 5 13.79 -15.06 -12.35
N TYR A 6 14.99 -14.54 -12.09
CA TYR A 6 15.16 -13.25 -11.41
C TYR A 6 14.62 -12.10 -12.25
N LEU A 7 14.82 -12.12 -13.58
CA LEU A 7 14.24 -11.14 -14.49
C LEU A 7 12.71 -11.17 -14.43
N LEU A 8 12.10 -12.36 -14.47
CA LEU A 8 10.64 -12.50 -14.35
C LEU A 8 10.12 -11.99 -12.99
N LEU A 9 10.84 -12.25 -11.89
CA LEU A 9 10.49 -11.71 -10.58
C LEU A 9 10.49 -10.18 -10.57
N PHE A 10 11.54 -9.56 -11.12
CA PHE A 10 11.63 -8.10 -11.20
C PHE A 10 10.58 -7.52 -12.14
N ILE A 11 10.32 -8.15 -13.29
CA ILE A 11 9.24 -7.76 -14.18
C ILE A 11 7.90 -7.83 -13.43
N GLY A 12 7.60 -8.94 -12.75
CA GLY A 12 6.37 -9.10 -11.97
C GLY A 12 6.24 -8.09 -10.84
N ALA A 13 7.36 -7.71 -10.21
CA ALA A 13 7.37 -6.73 -9.13
C ALA A 13 7.23 -5.28 -9.60
N PHE A 14 7.80 -4.92 -10.76
CA PHE A 14 7.80 -3.57 -11.29
C PHE A 14 6.71 -3.30 -12.34
N PHE A 15 6.25 -4.32 -13.07
CA PHE A 15 5.31 -4.14 -14.18
C PHE A 15 3.93 -4.76 -13.89
N PRO A 16 3.24 -4.36 -12.82
CA PRO A 16 1.92 -4.92 -12.50
C PRO A 16 0.87 -4.59 -13.54
N GLY A 17 1.12 -3.55 -14.33
CA GLY A 17 0.13 -2.92 -15.17
C GLY A 17 0.43 -2.94 -16.66
N ILE A 18 1.41 -3.70 -17.18
CA ILE A 18 1.58 -3.76 -18.62
C ILE A 18 0.25 -4.26 -19.23
N SER A 19 -0.58 -3.29 -19.51
CA SER A 19 -1.69 -3.11 -20.42
C SER A 19 -2.73 -4.22 -20.65
N TYR A 20 -2.46 -5.48 -20.38
CA TYR A 20 -3.46 -6.56 -20.54
C TYR A 20 -4.44 -6.65 -19.37
N PHE A 21 -4.08 -6.14 -18.19
CA PHE A 21 -4.90 -6.19 -17.02
C PHE A 21 -5.35 -4.75 -16.64
N LYS A 22 -6.41 -4.28 -17.27
CA LYS A 22 -7.09 -3.00 -16.92
C LYS A 22 -7.68 -3.00 -15.50
N TYR A 23 -7.41 -4.02 -14.72
CA TYR A 23 -7.99 -4.29 -13.41
C TYR A 23 -6.94 -4.06 -12.34
N ASP A 24 -7.33 -3.99 -11.10
CA ASP A 24 -6.50 -3.71 -9.94
C ASP A 24 -5.09 -4.33 -10.05
N SER A 25 -4.16 -3.51 -10.49
CA SER A 25 -2.81 -3.92 -10.86
C SER A 25 -2.03 -4.51 -9.68
N LEU A 26 -2.25 -3.99 -8.46
CA LEU A 26 -1.50 -4.38 -7.29
C LEU A 26 -1.75 -5.84 -6.87
N ILE A 27 -3.00 -6.30 -6.90
CA ILE A 27 -3.31 -7.68 -6.51
C ILE A 27 -2.82 -8.68 -7.57
N ILE A 28 -2.92 -8.33 -8.84
CA ILE A 28 -2.34 -9.13 -9.93
C ILE A 28 -0.82 -9.23 -9.76
N GLN A 29 -0.17 -8.12 -9.45
CA GLN A 29 1.25 -8.09 -9.12
C GLN A 29 1.60 -9.05 -7.98
N TRP A 30 0.82 -9.08 -6.90
CA TRP A 30 1.01 -10.01 -5.80
C TRP A 30 0.95 -11.47 -6.24
N PHE A 31 -0.05 -11.86 -7.06
CA PHE A 31 -0.15 -13.22 -7.55
C PHE A 31 1.04 -13.62 -8.42
N ILE A 32 1.45 -12.75 -9.35
CA ILE A 32 2.59 -13.00 -10.23
C ILE A 32 3.89 -13.12 -9.41
N CYS A 33 4.14 -12.19 -8.49
CA CYS A 33 5.34 -12.22 -7.65
C CYS A 33 5.40 -13.45 -6.76
N LEU A 34 4.30 -13.83 -6.12
CA LEU A 34 4.23 -15.03 -5.29
C LEU A 34 4.52 -16.28 -6.13
N PHE A 35 3.90 -16.41 -7.30
CA PHE A 35 4.10 -17.55 -8.18
C PHE A 35 5.57 -17.66 -8.64
N ILE A 36 6.18 -16.55 -9.07
CA ILE A 36 7.57 -16.53 -9.51
C ILE A 36 8.53 -16.79 -8.34
N THR A 37 8.28 -16.20 -7.16
CA THR A 37 9.13 -16.41 -5.99
C THR A 37 9.14 -17.86 -5.56
N ILE A 38 7.99 -18.52 -5.54
CA ILE A 38 7.88 -19.95 -5.25
C ILE A 38 8.63 -20.78 -6.29
N THR A 39 8.51 -20.43 -7.57
CA THR A 39 9.22 -21.12 -8.66
C THR A 39 10.74 -20.99 -8.51
N ILE A 40 11.25 -19.81 -8.13
CA ILE A 40 12.69 -19.59 -7.90
C ILE A 40 13.17 -20.40 -6.70
N VAL A 41 12.43 -20.39 -5.59
CA VAL A 41 12.79 -21.18 -4.38
C VAL A 41 12.83 -22.68 -4.70
N LEU A 42 11.85 -23.20 -5.44
CA LEU A 42 11.84 -24.58 -5.90
C LEU A 42 13.05 -24.90 -6.76
N TYR A 43 13.34 -24.04 -7.73
CA TYR A 43 14.48 -24.21 -8.62
C TYR A 43 15.79 -24.25 -7.84
N GLU A 44 16.01 -23.36 -6.89
CA GLU A 44 17.22 -23.31 -6.06
C GLU A 44 17.33 -24.55 -5.15
N ILE A 45 16.22 -25.08 -4.62
CA ILE A 45 16.18 -26.32 -3.83
C ILE A 45 16.56 -27.53 -4.69
N LEU A 46 16.05 -27.62 -5.94
CA LEU A 46 16.27 -28.78 -6.80
C LEU A 46 17.67 -28.81 -7.43
N ILE A 47 18.29 -27.65 -7.68
CA ILE A 47 19.55 -27.53 -8.43
C ILE A 47 20.69 -27.05 -7.51
N TYR A 48 20.55 -27.14 -6.20
CA TYR A 48 21.52 -26.63 -5.24
C TYR A 48 22.93 -27.16 -5.49
N LYS A 49 23.64 -26.52 -6.42
CA LYS A 49 25.09 -26.52 -6.55
C LYS A 49 25.58 -25.21 -5.98
N LYS A 50 26.53 -25.25 -5.01
CA LYS A 50 27.28 -24.18 -4.38
C LYS A 50 27.28 -22.88 -5.24
N SER A 51 26.18 -22.13 -5.20
CA SER A 51 26.06 -20.88 -5.96
C SER A 51 26.92 -19.83 -5.29
N ASN A 52 27.81 -19.20 -6.06
CA ASN A 52 28.66 -18.15 -5.59
C ASN A 52 27.80 -16.90 -5.34
N LEU A 53 27.50 -16.56 -4.08
CA LEU A 53 26.69 -15.40 -3.65
C LEU A 53 27.09 -14.13 -4.40
N LYS A 54 28.38 -13.97 -4.69
CA LYS A 54 28.91 -12.84 -5.44
C LYS A 54 28.41 -12.78 -6.90
N ARG A 55 28.19 -13.93 -7.54
CA ARG A 55 27.58 -14.00 -8.89
C ARG A 55 26.10 -13.60 -8.86
N ILE A 56 25.39 -13.94 -7.80
CA ILE A 56 23.98 -13.61 -7.65
C ILE A 56 23.81 -12.11 -7.46
N THR A 57 24.62 -11.46 -6.63
CA THR A 57 24.54 -9.99 -6.42
C THR A 57 24.86 -9.21 -7.70
N ILE A 58 25.83 -9.65 -8.51
CA ILE A 58 26.12 -9.04 -9.81
C ILE A 58 24.94 -9.18 -10.76
N LEU A 59 24.33 -10.35 -10.82
CA LEU A 59 23.16 -10.61 -11.67
C LEU A 59 21.96 -9.76 -11.25
N ILE A 60 21.67 -9.72 -9.96
CA ILE A 60 20.59 -8.86 -9.40
C ILE A 60 20.85 -7.39 -9.76
N GLY A 61 22.08 -6.91 -9.62
CA GLY A 61 22.43 -5.54 -9.97
C GLY A 61 22.22 -5.19 -11.44
N LYS A 62 22.55 -6.09 -12.36
CA LYS A 62 22.28 -5.90 -13.82
C LYS A 62 20.78 -5.82 -14.09
N ILE A 63 20.02 -6.78 -13.57
CA ILE A 63 18.58 -6.84 -13.76
C ILE A 63 17.91 -5.60 -13.12
N ALA A 64 18.30 -5.24 -11.91
CA ALA A 64 17.82 -4.05 -11.23
C ALA A 64 18.07 -2.77 -12.05
N SER A 65 19.27 -2.64 -12.63
CA SER A 65 19.60 -1.47 -13.47
C SER A 65 18.70 -1.36 -14.69
N ILE A 66 18.48 -2.46 -15.40
CA ILE A 66 17.60 -2.48 -16.58
C ILE A 66 16.16 -2.16 -16.17
N SER A 67 15.67 -2.77 -15.09
CA SER A 67 14.31 -2.54 -14.58
C SER A 67 14.10 -1.10 -14.15
N ILE A 68 15.05 -0.52 -13.41
CA ILE A 68 15.01 0.89 -13.00
C ILE A 68 14.99 1.81 -14.21
N LEU A 69 15.87 1.60 -15.19
CA LEU A 69 15.92 2.44 -16.39
C LEU A 69 14.60 2.43 -17.13
N PHE A 70 14.04 1.23 -17.36
CA PHE A 70 12.77 1.11 -18.07
C PHE A 70 11.64 1.79 -17.31
N GLU A 71 11.47 1.50 -16.03
CA GLU A 71 10.39 2.02 -15.21
C GLU A 71 10.48 3.53 -15.02
N CYS A 72 11.70 4.06 -14.77
CA CYS A 72 11.89 5.49 -14.61
C CYS A 72 11.67 6.26 -15.91
N ILE A 73 12.18 5.76 -17.03
CA ILE A 73 11.95 6.38 -18.35
C ILE A 73 10.44 6.39 -18.65
N PHE A 74 9.77 5.26 -18.43
CA PHE A 74 8.31 5.17 -18.62
C PHE A 74 7.55 6.16 -17.73
N ALA A 75 7.91 6.26 -16.44
CA ALA A 75 7.29 7.19 -15.50
C ALA A 75 7.51 8.66 -15.89
N ILE A 76 8.70 9.01 -16.36
CA ILE A 76 9.03 10.35 -16.82
C ILE A 76 8.24 10.70 -18.09
N ILE A 77 8.21 9.80 -19.08
CA ILE A 77 7.44 9.97 -20.31
C ILE A 77 5.95 10.16 -19.98
N GLN A 78 5.40 9.32 -19.10
CA GLN A 78 4.01 9.41 -18.66
C GLN A 78 3.70 10.79 -18.05
N ALA A 79 4.58 11.31 -17.20
CA ALA A 79 4.41 12.61 -16.56
C ALA A 79 4.40 13.76 -17.58
N PHE A 80 5.30 13.72 -18.58
CA PHE A 80 5.37 14.76 -19.61
C PHE A 80 4.19 14.72 -20.59
N TYR A 81 3.76 13.54 -21.06
CA TYR A 81 2.69 13.43 -22.06
C TYR A 81 1.29 13.60 -21.49
N HIS A 82 1.07 13.23 -20.21
CA HIS A 82 -0.26 13.19 -19.62
C HIS A 82 -0.50 14.23 -18.51
N ASN A 83 0.48 15.10 -18.21
CA ASN A 83 0.45 16.00 -17.05
C ASN A 83 0.02 15.30 -15.76
N CYS A 84 0.44 14.06 -15.60
CA CYS A 84 0.10 13.18 -14.48
C CYS A 84 1.26 13.07 -13.50
N ASP A 85 0.96 12.58 -12.31
CA ASP A 85 1.99 12.23 -11.32
C ASP A 85 2.98 11.20 -11.86
N VAL A 86 4.25 11.30 -11.44
CA VAL A 86 5.33 10.37 -11.78
C VAL A 86 5.12 9.06 -11.01
N LYS A 87 4.37 8.13 -11.55
CA LYS A 87 4.02 6.85 -10.89
C LYS A 87 4.41 5.59 -11.69
N GLY A 88 4.75 5.74 -12.96
CA GLY A 88 5.15 4.63 -13.82
C GLY A 88 4.03 3.59 -13.97
N THR A 89 4.38 2.33 -13.83
CA THR A 89 3.40 1.23 -13.82
C THR A 89 2.76 1.01 -12.44
N MET A 90 3.20 1.74 -11.42
CA MET A 90 2.67 1.65 -10.06
C MET A 90 1.37 2.45 -9.90
N ASN A 91 0.58 2.10 -8.87
CA ASN A 91 -0.67 2.80 -8.59
C ASN A 91 -0.45 4.22 -8.05
N ASN A 92 0.72 4.49 -7.47
CA ASN A 92 1.06 5.80 -6.91
C ASN A 92 2.57 6.08 -6.92
N THR A 93 2.92 7.35 -6.72
CA THR A 93 4.29 7.86 -6.69
C THR A 93 5.14 7.24 -5.58
N THR A 94 4.55 6.98 -4.41
CA THR A 94 5.23 6.39 -3.25
C THR A 94 5.67 4.96 -3.53
N GLY A 95 4.80 4.14 -4.14
CA GLY A 95 5.13 2.76 -4.52
C GLY A 95 6.29 2.70 -5.50
N LEU A 96 6.29 3.55 -6.52
CA LEU A 96 7.42 3.65 -7.47
C LEU A 96 8.72 4.00 -6.75
N ALA A 97 8.72 5.09 -5.99
CA ALA A 97 9.92 5.60 -5.33
C ALA A 97 10.53 4.60 -4.34
N LEU A 98 9.69 3.93 -3.52
CA LEU A 98 10.15 2.91 -2.57
C LEU A 98 10.74 1.69 -3.26
N ASN A 99 10.13 1.23 -4.36
CA ASN A 99 10.65 0.10 -5.12
C ASN A 99 12.01 0.42 -5.76
N ILE A 100 12.19 1.62 -6.32
CA ILE A 100 13.47 2.06 -6.89
C ILE A 100 14.55 2.08 -5.78
N VAL A 101 14.26 2.67 -4.63
CA VAL A 101 15.22 2.79 -3.52
C VAL A 101 15.71 1.43 -3.02
N LEU A 102 14.84 0.42 -2.96
CA LEU A 102 15.22 -0.92 -2.52
C LEU A 102 16.17 -1.64 -3.47
N LEU A 103 16.18 -1.29 -4.75
CA LEU A 103 17.07 -1.87 -5.76
C LEU A 103 18.40 -1.13 -5.91
N LEU A 104 18.46 0.14 -5.53
CA LEU A 104 19.66 0.98 -5.66
C LEU A 104 20.92 0.39 -5.00
N PRO A 105 20.88 -0.24 -3.81
CA PRO A 105 22.07 -0.84 -3.20
C PRO A 105 22.78 -1.86 -4.09
N PHE A 106 22.01 -2.68 -4.82
CA PHE A 106 22.55 -3.69 -5.73
C PHE A 106 23.18 -3.06 -6.98
N VAL A 107 22.64 -1.95 -7.45
CA VAL A 107 23.21 -1.19 -8.57
C VAL A 107 24.52 -0.51 -8.13
N LEU A 108 24.52 0.15 -6.96
CA LEU A 108 25.69 0.83 -6.40
C LEU A 108 26.85 -0.13 -6.12
N GLU A 109 26.59 -1.33 -5.61
CA GLU A 109 27.62 -2.34 -5.36
C GLU A 109 28.37 -2.75 -6.62
N ASN A 110 27.69 -2.70 -7.76
CA ASN A 110 28.27 -3.12 -9.05
C ASN A 110 28.94 -2.00 -9.86
N THR A 111 28.93 -0.75 -9.38
CA THR A 111 29.60 0.37 -10.07
C THR A 111 31.11 0.22 -10.18
N GLY A 112 31.72 -0.59 -9.30
CA GLY A 112 33.15 -0.91 -9.32
C GLY A 112 33.57 -1.98 -10.31
N THR A 113 32.70 -2.43 -11.22
CA THR A 113 33.04 -3.44 -12.23
C THR A 113 34.04 -2.94 -13.25
N ILE A 114 34.91 -3.86 -13.71
CA ILE A 114 36.02 -3.56 -14.65
C ILE A 114 35.47 -3.29 -16.06
N ILE A 115 34.31 -3.83 -16.41
CA ILE A 115 33.75 -3.72 -17.76
C ILE A 115 33.11 -2.35 -17.97
N GLN A 116 33.71 -1.54 -18.83
CA GLN A 116 33.30 -0.14 -19.04
C GLN A 116 31.84 0.01 -19.54
N LYS A 117 31.33 -0.87 -20.39
CA LYS A 117 29.94 -0.88 -20.85
C LYS A 117 28.96 -1.10 -19.69
N GLU A 118 29.29 -1.97 -18.75
CA GLU A 118 28.45 -2.25 -17.57
C GLU A 118 28.47 -1.06 -16.61
N LYS A 119 29.61 -0.37 -16.50
CA LYS A 119 29.74 0.85 -15.68
C LYS A 119 28.79 1.96 -16.15
N TYR A 120 28.67 2.16 -17.48
CA TYR A 120 27.71 3.13 -18.03
C TYR A 120 26.26 2.74 -17.73
N LEU A 121 25.91 1.44 -17.77
CA LEU A 121 24.58 0.94 -17.42
C LEU A 121 24.24 1.28 -15.94
N TYR A 122 25.16 1.00 -15.02
CA TYR A 122 24.95 1.27 -13.60
C TYR A 122 24.87 2.77 -13.28
N THR A 123 25.78 3.57 -13.86
CA THR A 123 25.79 5.03 -13.64
C THR A 123 24.52 5.68 -14.20
N SER A 124 24.09 5.33 -15.40
CA SER A 124 22.84 5.85 -15.98
C SER A 124 21.62 5.43 -15.16
N ALA A 125 21.56 4.19 -14.66
CA ALA A 125 20.49 3.74 -13.79
C ALA A 125 20.42 4.55 -12.48
N ILE A 126 21.57 4.85 -11.85
CA ILE A 126 21.62 5.66 -10.62
C ILE A 126 21.16 7.09 -10.89
N THR A 127 21.66 7.73 -11.95
CA THR A 127 21.31 9.12 -12.27
C THR A 127 19.81 9.28 -12.58
N ILE A 128 19.24 8.38 -13.39
CA ILE A 128 17.82 8.42 -13.73
C ILE A 128 16.98 8.06 -12.50
N ALA A 129 17.39 7.07 -11.69
CA ALA A 129 16.70 6.72 -10.44
C ALA A 129 16.63 7.89 -9.46
N THR A 130 17.77 8.57 -9.23
CA THR A 130 17.82 9.72 -8.31
C THR A 130 16.93 10.86 -8.81
N ALA A 131 16.98 11.19 -10.10
CA ALA A 131 16.09 12.18 -10.69
C ALA A 131 14.62 11.81 -10.53
N THR A 132 14.24 10.55 -10.82
CA THR A 132 12.87 10.09 -10.66
C THR A 132 12.40 10.14 -9.22
N ILE A 133 13.20 9.70 -8.24
CA ILE A 133 12.85 9.79 -6.82
C ILE A 133 12.58 11.24 -6.40
N ILE A 134 13.37 12.19 -6.86
CA ILE A 134 13.17 13.61 -6.58
C ILE A 134 11.86 14.09 -7.22
N LEU A 135 11.60 13.75 -8.48
CA LEU A 135 10.38 14.12 -9.20
C LEU A 135 9.10 13.55 -8.58
N THR A 136 9.16 12.37 -7.97
CA THR A 136 8.00 11.80 -7.24
C THR A 136 7.60 12.61 -6.01
N GLY A 137 8.51 13.43 -5.46
CA GLY A 137 8.30 14.17 -4.20
C GLY A 137 8.04 13.27 -2.99
N CYS A 138 8.40 11.97 -3.06
CA CYS A 138 8.24 11.01 -1.96
C CYS A 138 9.32 11.23 -0.88
N ARG A 139 8.96 11.92 0.22
CA ARG A 139 9.87 12.26 1.32
C ARG A 139 10.59 11.03 1.89
N THR A 140 9.87 9.95 2.11
CA THR A 140 10.42 8.71 2.67
C THR A 140 11.50 8.11 1.77
N ALA A 141 11.26 8.07 0.46
CA ALA A 141 12.24 7.56 -0.51
C ALA A 141 13.48 8.47 -0.61
N ILE A 142 13.30 9.79 -0.52
CA ILE A 142 14.43 10.74 -0.49
C ILE A 142 15.32 10.50 0.74
N ILE A 143 14.71 10.28 1.92
CA ILE A 143 15.47 9.96 3.15
C ILE A 143 16.25 8.65 2.97
N CYS A 144 15.58 7.60 2.45
CA CYS A 144 16.22 6.32 2.18
C CYS A 144 17.41 6.48 1.20
N LEU A 145 17.21 7.24 0.12
CA LEU A 145 18.27 7.53 -0.86
C LEU A 145 19.49 8.19 -0.20
N ILE A 146 19.26 9.21 0.63
CA ILE A 146 20.34 9.91 1.34
C ILE A 146 21.09 8.94 2.25
N VAL A 147 20.39 8.13 3.03
CA VAL A 147 21.02 7.14 3.93
C VAL A 147 21.85 6.13 3.14
N ILE A 148 21.34 5.60 2.03
CA ILE A 148 22.06 4.66 1.16
C ILE A 148 23.33 5.31 0.59
N LEU A 149 23.25 6.56 0.11
CA LEU A 149 24.40 7.26 -0.42
C LEU A 149 25.46 7.53 0.67
N ILE A 150 25.05 7.90 1.88
CA ILE A 150 25.96 8.06 3.02
C ILE A 150 26.70 6.74 3.30
N ILE A 151 26.00 5.63 3.41
CA ILE A 151 26.61 4.31 3.66
C ILE A 151 27.56 3.93 2.50
N TYR A 152 27.19 4.22 1.25
CA TYR A 152 28.04 3.96 0.09
C TYR A 152 29.33 4.77 0.10
N ILE A 153 29.25 6.06 0.38
CA ILE A 153 30.41 6.97 0.44
C ILE A 153 31.33 6.60 1.61
N THR A 154 30.76 6.30 2.79
CA THR A 154 31.57 5.90 3.97
C THR A 154 32.25 4.54 3.77
N LYS A 155 31.66 3.63 2.99
CA LYS A 155 32.29 2.36 2.59
C LYS A 155 33.53 2.61 1.73
N ASN A 156 33.45 3.51 0.77
CA ASN A 156 34.48 3.69 -0.27
C ASN A 156 35.58 4.71 0.11
N ASN A 157 35.30 5.70 0.96
CA ASN A 157 36.25 6.75 1.35
C ASN A 157 36.70 6.62 2.80
N LYS A 158 38.02 6.44 3.00
CA LYS A 158 38.65 6.41 4.34
C LYS A 158 38.51 7.75 5.11
N ILE A 159 38.49 8.87 4.39
CA ILE A 159 38.42 10.23 4.97
C ILE A 159 37.06 10.47 5.65
N LEU A 160 35.96 9.97 5.06
CA LEU A 160 34.58 10.11 5.56
C LEU A 160 34.26 9.21 6.76
N LYS A 161 35.18 8.32 7.15
CA LYS A 161 35.07 7.53 8.40
C LYS A 161 35.31 8.36 9.66
N SER A 162 35.78 9.63 9.53
CA SER A 162 35.95 10.50 10.67
C SER A 162 34.58 10.97 11.21
N PRO A 163 34.39 11.04 12.54
CA PRO A 163 33.11 11.41 13.15
C PRO A 163 32.60 12.79 12.72
N LYS A 164 33.51 13.72 12.34
CA LYS A 164 33.14 15.06 11.86
C LYS A 164 32.27 15.01 10.58
N TYR A 165 32.63 14.19 9.60
CA TYR A 165 31.88 14.11 8.34
C TYR A 165 30.55 13.36 8.53
N ILE A 166 30.49 12.38 9.44
CA ILE A 166 29.24 11.71 9.79
C ILE A 166 28.28 12.72 10.42
N VAL A 167 28.72 13.55 11.34
CA VAL A 167 27.91 14.60 11.97
C VAL A 167 27.43 15.62 10.94
N ILE A 168 28.30 16.09 10.03
CA ILE A 168 27.91 17.02 8.97
C ILE A 168 26.83 16.41 8.07
N THR A 169 26.96 15.14 7.67
CA THR A 169 25.95 14.47 6.83
C THR A 169 24.64 14.27 7.56
N ILE A 170 24.66 13.99 8.87
CA ILE A 170 23.44 13.91 9.69
C ILE A 170 22.76 15.29 9.77
N ILE A 171 23.52 16.36 10.04
CA ILE A 171 22.96 17.72 10.13
C ILE A 171 22.37 18.16 8.79
N THR A 172 23.06 17.93 7.66
CA THR A 172 22.52 18.26 6.33
C THR A 172 21.26 17.45 6.00
N THR A 173 21.21 16.17 6.39
CA THR A 173 20.02 15.33 6.22
C THR A 173 18.82 15.85 7.03
N ILE A 174 19.06 16.25 8.29
CA ILE A 174 18.02 16.83 9.16
C ILE A 174 17.54 18.17 8.59
N SER A 175 18.45 19.01 8.11
CA SER A 175 18.09 20.30 7.51
C SER A 175 17.24 20.16 6.25
N ILE A 176 17.62 19.24 5.35
CA ILE A 176 16.82 18.91 4.15
C ILE A 176 15.45 18.36 4.54
N PHE A 177 15.40 17.49 5.54
CA PHE A 177 14.14 16.92 6.05
C PHE A 177 13.23 18.01 6.64
N SER A 178 13.77 18.92 7.44
CA SER A 178 13.02 20.05 8.01
C SER A 178 12.46 20.97 6.91
N PHE A 179 13.27 21.26 5.89
CA PHE A 179 12.83 22.05 4.74
C PHE A 179 11.70 21.37 3.96
N ILE A 180 11.79 20.05 3.72
CA ILE A 180 10.73 19.29 3.04
C ILE A 180 9.45 19.23 3.89
N LEU A 181 9.55 19.19 5.21
CA LEU A 181 8.40 19.22 6.11
C LEU A 181 7.66 20.55 6.07
N SER A 182 8.39 21.66 6.05
CA SER A 182 7.79 23.01 6.06
C SER A 182 6.98 23.32 4.80
N HIS A 183 7.35 22.75 3.64
CA HIS A 183 6.67 23.01 2.36
C HIS A 183 5.34 22.23 2.16
N LYS A 184 4.96 21.29 3.04
CA LYS A 184 3.72 20.52 2.95
C LYS A 184 3.03 20.41 4.32
N TYR A 185 2.72 21.55 4.92
CA TYR A 185 2.14 21.65 6.26
C TYR A 185 0.86 20.81 6.43
N ASP A 186 -0.11 20.93 5.52
CA ASP A 186 -1.39 20.19 5.58
C ASP A 186 -1.20 18.67 5.58
N SER A 187 -0.28 18.18 4.75
CA SER A 187 0.04 16.75 4.72
C SER A 187 0.68 16.25 6.02
N THR A 188 1.37 17.11 6.75
CA THR A 188 2.00 16.77 8.04
C THR A 188 0.95 16.77 9.14
N THR A 189 0.08 17.78 9.16
CA THR A 189 -1.03 17.90 10.12
C THR A 189 -2.03 16.75 9.97
N GLY A 190 -2.37 16.37 8.70
CA GLY A 190 -3.21 15.22 8.44
C GLY A 190 -2.61 13.89 8.95
N ARG A 191 -1.28 13.70 8.79
CA ARG A 191 -0.58 12.53 9.36
C ARG A 191 -0.59 12.52 10.88
N TRP A 192 -0.48 13.69 11.50
CA TRP A 192 -0.55 13.82 12.96
C TRP A 192 -1.94 13.43 13.48
N PHE A 193 -3.00 13.84 12.79
CA PHE A 193 -4.37 13.44 13.11
C PHE A 193 -4.56 11.92 12.99
N ILE A 194 -4.03 11.30 11.91
CA ILE A 194 -4.06 9.85 11.75
C ILE A 194 -3.31 9.16 12.89
N LEU A 195 -2.14 9.66 13.26
CA LEU A 195 -1.33 9.11 14.34
C LEU A 195 -2.06 9.21 15.70
N LYS A 196 -2.65 10.37 16.01
CA LYS A 196 -3.43 10.60 17.23
C LYS A 196 -4.54 9.57 17.40
N ASN A 197 -5.43 9.43 16.42
CA ASN A 197 -6.50 8.45 16.45
C ASN A 197 -5.98 7.00 16.51
N SER A 198 -4.88 6.72 15.83
CA SER A 198 -4.26 5.39 15.84
C SER A 198 -3.65 5.03 17.18
N THR A 199 -3.04 5.98 17.90
CA THR A 199 -2.50 5.73 19.24
C THR A 199 -3.61 5.50 20.27
N GLU A 200 -4.73 6.20 20.17
CA GLU A 200 -5.91 5.92 21.00
C GLU A 200 -6.42 4.49 20.77
N LEU A 201 -6.47 4.01 19.52
CA LEU A 201 -6.85 2.62 19.25
C LEU A 201 -5.87 1.61 19.86
N ILE A 202 -4.57 1.89 19.88
CA ILE A 202 -3.59 1.03 20.55
C ILE A 202 -3.85 0.98 22.06
N ILE A 203 -4.14 2.13 22.68
CA ILE A 203 -4.44 2.22 24.12
C ILE A 203 -5.71 1.42 24.44
N ASP A 204 -6.74 1.50 23.60
CA ASP A 204 -8.01 0.78 23.79
C ASP A 204 -7.85 -0.75 23.69
N SER A 205 -6.87 -1.27 22.91
CA SER A 205 -6.64 -2.72 22.75
C SER A 205 -5.16 -3.07 22.55
N PRO A 206 -4.29 -2.93 23.57
CA PRO A 206 -2.83 -3.00 23.40
C PRO A 206 -2.30 -4.40 23.15
N ILE A 207 -2.89 -5.44 23.74
CA ILE A 207 -2.35 -6.82 23.73
C ILE A 207 -2.79 -7.59 22.48
N CYS A 208 -4.10 -7.65 22.23
CA CYS A 208 -4.68 -8.45 21.15
C CYS A 208 -4.94 -7.69 19.87
N GLY A 209 -4.96 -6.35 19.92
CA GLY A 209 -5.38 -5.54 18.77
C GLY A 209 -6.84 -5.81 18.35
N TYR A 210 -7.14 -5.57 17.08
CA TYR A 210 -8.50 -5.67 16.56
C TYR A 210 -8.69 -6.85 15.58
N ILE A 211 -8.02 -7.98 15.78
CA ILE A 211 -8.08 -9.16 14.89
C ILE A 211 -9.53 -9.59 14.60
N ARG A 212 -10.37 -9.59 15.65
CA ARG A 212 -11.78 -10.03 15.58
C ARG A 212 -12.77 -8.92 15.21
N LYS A 213 -12.37 -7.66 15.32
CA LYS A 213 -13.26 -6.49 15.18
C LYS A 213 -13.16 -5.78 13.83
N GLY A 214 -12.46 -6.34 12.86
CA GLY A 214 -12.50 -5.85 11.48
C GLY A 214 -11.28 -5.07 11.01
N LYS A 215 -10.11 -5.23 11.61
CA LYS A 215 -8.84 -4.59 11.19
C LYS A 215 -8.85 -3.05 11.20
N PHE A 216 -7.70 -2.45 10.87
CA PHE A 216 -7.45 -1.02 10.92
C PHE A 216 -8.53 -0.16 10.26
N VAL A 217 -8.91 -0.45 9.02
CA VAL A 217 -9.83 0.43 8.26
C VAL A 217 -11.15 0.62 8.98
N LYS A 218 -11.75 -0.46 9.48
CA LYS A 218 -13.02 -0.38 10.20
C LYS A 218 -12.88 0.44 11.48
N VAL A 219 -11.97 0.03 12.36
CA VAL A 219 -11.85 0.64 13.70
C VAL A 219 -11.38 2.09 13.64
N TYR A 220 -10.53 2.42 12.65
CA TYR A 220 -10.08 3.77 12.45
C TYR A 220 -11.22 4.70 11.99
N MET A 221 -12.02 4.28 10.99
CA MET A 221 -13.12 5.09 10.50
C MET A 221 -14.23 5.27 11.55
N GLU A 222 -14.47 4.25 12.38
CA GLU A 222 -15.37 4.36 13.54
C GLU A 222 -14.81 5.35 14.57
N LYS A 223 -13.51 5.31 14.88
CA LYS A 223 -12.85 6.25 15.80
C LYS A 223 -12.87 7.68 15.26
N GLN A 224 -12.58 7.87 13.97
CA GLN A 224 -12.66 9.17 13.31
C GLN A 224 -14.08 9.75 13.37
N LYS A 225 -15.10 8.93 13.10
CA LYS A 225 -16.52 9.30 13.27
C LYS A 225 -16.82 9.77 14.70
N GLU A 226 -16.40 8.99 15.70
CA GLU A 226 -16.60 9.36 17.11
C GLU A 226 -15.90 10.66 17.49
N TYR A 227 -14.68 10.87 16.97
CA TYR A 227 -13.93 12.10 17.17
C TYR A 227 -14.74 13.33 16.72
N PHE A 228 -15.22 13.34 15.48
CA PHE A 228 -15.99 14.47 14.94
C PHE A 228 -17.41 14.57 15.49
N LYS A 229 -17.99 13.48 15.98
CA LYS A 229 -19.25 13.52 16.72
C LYS A 229 -19.12 14.31 18.04
N LYS A 230 -17.97 14.17 18.72
CA LYS A 230 -17.64 14.88 19.97
C LYS A 230 -17.13 16.30 19.73
N ASN A 231 -16.36 16.52 18.66
CA ASN A 231 -15.67 17.78 18.37
C ASN A 231 -16.21 18.37 17.05
N LYS A 232 -17.49 18.76 17.04
CA LYS A 232 -18.19 19.25 15.84
C LYS A 232 -17.58 20.53 15.24
N GLU A 233 -16.92 21.35 16.05
CA GLU A 233 -16.36 22.65 15.69
C GLU A 233 -14.86 22.60 15.34
N ASP A 234 -14.26 21.41 15.28
CA ASP A 234 -12.83 21.28 14.94
C ASP A 234 -12.61 21.47 13.44
N CYS A 235 -12.50 22.71 13.01
CA CYS A 235 -12.25 23.08 11.62
C CYS A 235 -10.86 22.62 11.15
N ASN A 236 -9.86 22.51 12.04
CA ASN A 236 -8.49 22.23 11.66
C ASN A 236 -8.32 20.82 11.05
N TYR A 237 -8.96 19.80 11.65
CA TYR A 237 -8.88 18.43 11.16
C TYR A 237 -10.01 18.06 10.20
N SER A 238 -11.14 18.78 10.24
CA SER A 238 -12.31 18.48 9.39
C SER A 238 -11.99 18.51 7.91
N MET A 239 -11.16 19.47 7.46
CA MET A 239 -10.71 19.60 6.08
C MET A 239 -9.67 18.55 5.68
N LEU A 240 -8.96 17.95 6.64
CA LEU A 240 -7.90 16.98 6.42
C LEU A 240 -8.40 15.54 6.53
N ALA A 241 -9.52 15.32 7.23
CA ALA A 241 -10.12 14.00 7.39
C ALA A 241 -10.61 13.43 6.05
N ASP A 242 -10.25 12.16 5.81
CA ASP A 242 -10.64 11.44 4.60
C ASP A 242 -10.81 9.94 4.92
N ASP A 243 -11.11 9.13 3.89
CA ASP A 243 -11.26 7.66 4.00
C ASP A 243 -9.88 7.01 4.13
N ILE A 244 -9.43 6.82 5.37
CA ILE A 244 -8.07 6.38 5.69
C ILE A 244 -7.99 4.85 5.73
N ARG A 245 -7.08 4.28 4.94
CA ARG A 245 -6.88 2.82 4.83
C ARG A 245 -5.63 2.31 5.51
N HIS A 246 -4.71 3.21 5.89
CA HIS A 246 -3.43 2.86 6.50
C HIS A 246 -2.91 4.00 7.38
N PRO A 247 -2.31 3.72 8.56
CA PRO A 247 -1.80 4.75 9.46
C PRO A 247 -0.48 5.38 9.00
N LEU A 248 0.02 5.05 7.80
CA LEU A 248 1.30 5.48 7.24
C LEU A 248 2.52 5.10 8.11
N ASN A 249 2.36 4.05 8.91
CA ASN A 249 3.38 3.46 9.77
C ASN A 249 3.04 1.98 9.96
N GLU A 250 3.93 1.08 9.52
CA GLU A 250 3.69 -0.37 9.56
C GLU A 250 3.70 -0.95 10.97
N PHE A 251 4.45 -0.35 11.90
CA PHE A 251 4.49 -0.80 13.30
C PHE A 251 3.13 -0.54 13.98
N ILE A 252 2.59 0.65 13.80
CA ILE A 252 1.25 1.02 14.27
C ILE A 252 0.19 0.14 13.61
N TYR A 253 0.30 -0.08 12.30
CA TYR A 253 -0.61 -0.95 11.56
C TYR A 253 -0.59 -2.38 12.09
N ALA A 254 0.59 -2.95 12.32
CA ALA A 254 0.75 -4.27 12.90
C ALA A 254 0.19 -4.34 14.32
N TRP A 255 0.44 -3.30 15.13
CA TRP A 255 -0.04 -3.24 16.51
C TRP A 255 -1.57 -3.17 16.58
N ILE A 256 -2.21 -2.29 15.81
CA ILE A 256 -3.68 -2.20 15.78
C ILE A 256 -4.29 -3.51 15.27
N ASN A 257 -3.73 -4.11 14.22
CA ASN A 257 -4.33 -5.32 13.64
C ASN A 257 -4.09 -6.59 14.47
N TYR A 258 -2.90 -6.74 15.09
CA TYR A 258 -2.44 -8.00 15.70
C TYR A 258 -1.94 -7.83 17.14
N GLY A 259 -2.11 -6.65 17.72
CA GLY A 259 -1.63 -6.34 19.07
C GLY A 259 -0.11 -6.22 19.15
N ILE A 260 0.39 -6.17 20.38
CA ILE A 260 1.83 -6.02 20.66
C ILE A 260 2.67 -7.14 20.04
N PHE A 261 2.13 -8.37 19.94
CA PHE A 261 2.84 -9.52 19.37
C PHE A 261 3.09 -9.34 17.87
N GLY A 262 2.12 -8.75 17.12
CA GLY A 262 2.31 -8.43 15.70
C GLY A 262 3.37 -7.36 15.48
N CYS A 263 3.39 -6.35 16.35
CA CYS A 263 4.40 -5.30 16.32
C CYS A 263 5.81 -5.86 16.63
N LEU A 264 5.95 -6.64 17.69
CA LEU A 264 7.22 -7.27 18.07
C LEU A 264 7.74 -8.24 17.00
N LEU A 265 6.86 -9.01 16.36
CA LEU A 265 7.23 -9.86 15.24
C LEU A 265 7.80 -9.04 14.07
N LEU A 266 7.15 -7.94 13.70
CA LEU A 266 7.65 -7.06 12.63
C LEU A 266 9.00 -6.45 13.00
N ILE A 267 9.16 -5.97 14.23
CA ILE A 267 10.44 -5.46 14.75
C ILE A 267 11.52 -6.53 14.63
N THR A 268 11.24 -7.74 15.06
CA THR A 268 12.20 -8.86 14.98
C THR A 268 12.60 -9.17 13.53
N LEU A 269 11.62 -9.22 12.60
CA LEU A 269 11.87 -9.48 11.18
C LEU A 269 12.73 -8.38 10.52
N LEU A 270 12.68 -7.15 11.03
CA LEU A 270 13.48 -6.04 10.51
C LEU A 270 14.87 -5.96 11.18
N ILE A 271 14.92 -6.10 12.49
CA ILE A 271 16.15 -5.85 13.27
C ILE A 271 17.11 -7.06 13.21
N PHE A 272 16.59 -8.29 13.22
CA PHE A 272 17.43 -9.50 13.18
C PHE A 272 18.33 -9.55 11.93
N PRO A 273 17.81 -9.47 10.68
CA PRO A 273 18.67 -9.47 9.50
C PRO A 273 19.60 -8.26 9.43
N PHE A 274 19.16 -7.10 9.90
CA PHE A 274 20.00 -5.91 9.95
C PHE A 274 21.28 -6.14 10.78
N PHE A 275 21.16 -6.70 11.99
CA PHE A 275 22.32 -7.03 12.84
C PHE A 275 23.26 -8.06 12.18
N ILE A 276 22.72 -9.06 11.52
CA ILE A 276 23.51 -10.09 10.84
C ILE A 276 24.30 -9.47 9.67
N PHE A 277 23.67 -8.62 8.87
CA PHE A 277 24.35 -7.93 7.76
C PHE A 277 25.41 -6.95 8.26
N CYS A 278 25.16 -6.23 9.35
CA CYS A 278 26.19 -5.39 10.00
C CYS A 278 27.39 -6.22 10.46
N LYS A 279 27.16 -7.37 11.12
CA LYS A 279 28.23 -8.27 11.55
C LYS A 279 29.03 -8.83 10.37
N ASN A 280 28.39 -9.12 9.26
CA ASN A 280 29.01 -9.65 8.06
C ASN A 280 29.56 -8.55 7.13
N LYS A 281 29.36 -7.26 7.44
CA LYS A 281 29.73 -6.10 6.63
C LYS A 281 29.16 -6.18 5.21
N ASP A 282 27.94 -6.70 5.07
CA ASP A 282 27.24 -6.80 3.79
C ASP A 282 26.55 -5.47 3.46
N PHE A 283 27.12 -4.74 2.52
CA PHE A 283 26.64 -3.42 2.10
C PHE A 283 25.18 -3.49 1.57
N CYS A 284 24.89 -4.42 0.67
CA CYS A 284 23.56 -4.52 0.07
C CYS A 284 22.49 -4.84 1.14
N GLY A 285 22.80 -5.80 2.02
CA GLY A 285 21.90 -6.17 3.11
C GLY A 285 21.67 -5.01 4.08
N ILE A 286 22.71 -4.30 4.50
CA ILE A 286 22.59 -3.14 5.41
C ILE A 286 21.71 -2.05 4.78
N CYS A 287 22.00 -1.65 3.54
CA CYS A 287 21.24 -0.59 2.86
C CYS A 287 19.78 -0.98 2.63
N THR A 288 19.51 -2.22 2.21
CA THR A 288 18.14 -2.71 1.99
C THR A 288 17.36 -2.72 3.31
N MET A 289 17.97 -3.17 4.41
CA MET A 289 17.30 -3.17 5.72
C MET A 289 17.10 -1.75 6.26
N CYS A 290 18.05 -0.81 6.10
CA CYS A 290 17.86 0.59 6.44
C CYS A 290 16.67 1.19 5.67
N ALA A 291 16.61 0.96 4.36
CA ALA A 291 15.50 1.46 3.53
C ALA A 291 14.15 0.86 3.96
N LEU A 292 14.09 -0.43 4.29
CA LEU A 292 12.88 -1.08 4.81
C LEU A 292 12.46 -0.51 6.17
N ILE A 293 13.38 -0.34 7.12
CA ILE A 293 13.08 0.21 8.44
C ILE A 293 12.53 1.63 8.32
N ILE A 294 13.21 2.50 7.55
CA ILE A 294 12.76 3.88 7.33
C ILE A 294 11.38 3.90 6.65
N SER A 295 11.20 3.08 5.62
CA SER A 295 9.92 3.03 4.90
C SER A 295 8.78 2.51 5.78
N CYS A 296 9.01 1.50 6.61
CA CYS A 296 8.01 0.98 7.56
C CYS A 296 7.64 2.01 8.63
N THR A 297 8.57 2.92 9.00
CA THR A 297 8.31 3.97 9.99
C THR A 297 7.45 5.11 9.41
N PHE A 298 7.68 5.49 8.16
CA PHE A 298 7.07 6.72 7.59
C PHE A 298 6.11 6.46 6.42
N SER A 299 5.85 5.20 6.05
CA SER A 299 5.02 4.82 4.91
C SER A 299 4.40 3.44 5.11
N TYR A 300 3.96 2.81 4.01
CA TYR A 300 3.31 1.50 3.96
C TYR A 300 3.95 0.56 2.91
N PRO A 301 5.26 0.28 3.01
CA PRO A 301 5.96 -0.52 2.00
C PRO A 301 5.45 -1.95 1.92
N LEU A 302 4.93 -2.52 3.01
CA LEU A 302 4.47 -3.92 3.03
C LEU A 302 3.16 -4.15 2.26
N GLN A 303 2.55 -3.10 1.72
CA GLN A 303 1.47 -3.25 0.74
C GLN A 303 1.96 -3.63 -0.65
N TYR A 304 3.25 -3.42 -0.94
CA TYR A 304 3.86 -3.75 -2.23
C TYR A 304 4.63 -5.06 -2.19
N PRO A 305 4.59 -5.88 -3.27
CA PRO A 305 5.26 -7.17 -3.30
C PRO A 305 6.78 -7.11 -3.13
N LEU A 306 7.45 -6.17 -3.80
CA LEU A 306 8.91 -6.10 -3.77
C LEU A 306 9.49 -5.88 -2.36
N PRO A 307 9.00 -4.93 -1.56
CA PRO A 307 9.44 -4.77 -0.18
C PRO A 307 9.23 -6.02 0.69
N VAL A 308 8.10 -6.72 0.53
CA VAL A 308 7.83 -7.95 1.29
C VAL A 308 8.77 -9.06 0.87
N ILE A 309 9.01 -9.22 -0.43
CA ILE A 309 9.97 -10.21 -0.95
C ILE A 309 11.38 -9.88 -0.45
N ALA A 310 11.77 -8.61 -0.49
CA ALA A 310 13.07 -8.16 0.02
C ALA A 310 13.22 -8.48 1.53
N LEU A 311 12.21 -8.21 2.34
CA LEU A 311 12.19 -8.54 3.76
C LEU A 311 12.34 -10.04 4.00
N LEU A 312 11.58 -10.87 3.30
CA LEU A 312 11.65 -12.33 3.43
C LEU A 312 13.02 -12.87 2.99
N LEU A 313 13.54 -12.41 1.86
CA LEU A 313 14.86 -12.83 1.36
C LEU A 313 15.98 -12.41 2.32
N CYS A 314 15.94 -11.19 2.86
CA CYS A 314 16.91 -10.74 3.85
C CYS A 314 16.90 -11.62 5.10
N ASN A 315 15.73 -12.04 5.60
CA ASN A 315 15.62 -12.96 6.72
C ASN A 315 16.20 -14.35 6.37
N ILE A 316 15.84 -14.91 5.22
CA ILE A 316 16.36 -16.20 4.75
C ILE A 316 17.89 -16.17 4.61
N ILE A 317 18.44 -15.15 3.96
CA ILE A 317 19.89 -15.00 3.77
C ILE A 317 20.60 -14.87 5.12
N SER A 318 20.03 -14.14 6.07
CA SER A 318 20.59 -13.98 7.40
C SER A 318 20.64 -15.32 8.15
N ILE A 319 19.56 -16.09 8.13
CA ILE A 319 19.50 -17.42 8.75
C ILE A 319 20.53 -18.36 8.10
N LEU A 320 20.56 -18.41 6.76
CA LEU A 320 21.50 -19.25 6.03
C LEU A 320 22.97 -18.86 6.30
N SER A 321 23.27 -17.59 6.52
CA SER A 321 24.61 -17.13 6.84
C SER A 321 25.10 -17.62 8.21
N ILE A 322 24.19 -17.82 9.16
CA ILE A 322 24.49 -18.39 10.47
C ILE A 322 24.70 -19.92 10.36
N ILE A 323 23.80 -20.60 9.68
CA ILE A 323 23.84 -22.07 9.52
C ILE A 323 25.11 -22.51 8.77
N LYS A 324 25.53 -21.80 7.72
CA LYS A 324 26.76 -22.11 6.97
C LYS A 324 28.03 -22.08 7.82
N LYS A 325 28.02 -21.39 8.95
CA LYS A 325 29.14 -21.41 9.91
C LYS A 325 29.16 -22.66 10.81
N THR A 326 28.04 -23.38 10.87
CA THR A 326 27.87 -24.45 11.87
C THR A 326 27.82 -25.88 11.32
N SER A 327 27.38 -26.07 10.05
CA SER A 327 27.38 -27.41 9.43
C SER A 327 26.93 -27.39 7.95
N TYR A 328 27.43 -28.38 7.18
CA TYR A 328 26.86 -28.70 5.86
C TYR A 328 25.62 -29.57 6.07
N ILE A 329 24.44 -28.97 5.90
CA ILE A 329 23.20 -29.74 5.85
C ILE A 329 23.03 -30.25 4.43
N ALA A 330 23.38 -31.53 4.20
CA ALA A 330 22.93 -32.24 3.01
C ALA A 330 21.41 -32.44 3.19
N LEU A 331 20.60 -31.72 2.40
CA LEU A 331 19.14 -31.92 2.40
C LEU A 331 18.85 -33.39 2.01
N ASN A 332 18.15 -34.10 2.85
CA ASN A 332 17.72 -35.47 2.56
C ASN A 332 16.83 -35.47 1.32
N LYS A 333 17.05 -36.40 0.39
CA LYS A 333 16.29 -36.55 -0.85
C LYS A 333 14.76 -36.54 -0.61
N ASN A 334 14.32 -37.17 0.48
CA ASN A 334 12.90 -37.17 0.86
C ASN A 334 12.38 -35.78 1.25
N VAL A 335 13.18 -34.96 1.93
CA VAL A 335 12.81 -33.57 2.28
C VAL A 335 12.67 -32.72 1.02
N ILE A 336 13.54 -32.92 0.03
CA ILE A 336 13.44 -32.24 -1.25
C ILE A 336 12.15 -32.62 -1.98
N ILE A 337 11.81 -33.90 -2.05
CA ILE A 337 10.59 -34.38 -2.70
C ILE A 337 9.34 -33.81 -2.01
N ILE A 338 9.29 -33.89 -0.67
CA ILE A 338 8.14 -33.38 0.12
C ILE A 338 8.00 -31.88 -0.08
N SER A 339 9.09 -31.11 0.01
CA SER A 339 9.05 -29.65 -0.18
C SER A 339 8.59 -29.29 -1.61
N THR A 340 9.07 -29.99 -2.63
CA THR A 340 8.65 -29.77 -4.02
C THR A 340 7.15 -30.01 -4.18
N PHE A 341 6.63 -31.09 -3.61
CA PHE A 341 5.20 -31.40 -3.66
C PHE A 341 4.35 -30.35 -2.95
N LEU A 342 4.75 -29.92 -1.76
CA LEU A 342 4.07 -28.83 -1.03
C LEU A 342 4.07 -27.53 -1.84
N PHE A 343 5.18 -27.17 -2.47
CA PHE A 343 5.23 -25.96 -3.29
C PHE A 343 4.33 -26.05 -4.53
N LEU A 344 4.22 -27.20 -5.18
CA LEU A 344 3.29 -27.41 -6.31
C LEU A 344 1.84 -27.24 -5.86
N ILE A 345 1.47 -27.74 -4.69
CA ILE A 345 0.14 -27.53 -4.11
C ILE A 345 -0.12 -26.03 -3.88
N ILE A 346 0.85 -25.31 -3.29
CA ILE A 346 0.73 -23.88 -3.04
C ILE A 346 0.59 -23.10 -4.37
N GLN A 347 1.38 -23.45 -5.40
CA GLN A 347 1.26 -22.84 -6.72
C GLN A 347 -0.10 -23.10 -7.36
N GLY A 348 -0.61 -24.33 -7.26
CA GLY A 348 -1.96 -24.66 -7.71
C GLY A 348 -3.04 -23.83 -7.00
N TYR A 349 -2.92 -23.68 -5.69
CA TYR A 349 -3.82 -22.84 -4.90
C TYR A 349 -3.76 -21.35 -5.29
N ILE A 350 -2.55 -20.81 -5.54
CA ILE A 350 -2.36 -19.44 -5.99
C ILE A 350 -3.00 -19.26 -7.38
N GLY A 351 -2.75 -20.19 -8.31
CA GLY A 351 -3.35 -20.14 -9.66
C GLY A 351 -4.88 -20.22 -9.64
N TYR A 352 -5.44 -21.07 -8.78
CA TYR A 352 -6.87 -21.17 -8.55
C TYR A 352 -7.48 -19.85 -8.07
N ASN A 353 -6.92 -19.24 -7.02
CA ASN A 353 -7.40 -17.95 -6.51
C ASN A 353 -7.23 -16.82 -7.53
N PHE A 354 -6.11 -16.83 -8.28
CA PHE A 354 -5.88 -15.85 -9.34
C PHE A 354 -6.97 -15.92 -10.42
N TYR A 355 -7.36 -17.13 -10.86
CA TYR A 355 -8.42 -17.32 -11.85
C TYR A 355 -9.74 -16.68 -11.39
N TYR A 356 -10.19 -16.96 -10.16
CA TYR A 356 -11.41 -16.37 -9.61
C TYR A 356 -11.30 -14.86 -9.47
N TYR A 357 -10.16 -14.37 -8.96
CA TYR A 357 -9.91 -12.94 -8.79
C TYR A 357 -9.92 -12.19 -10.13
N TYR A 358 -9.28 -12.74 -11.14
CA TYR A 358 -9.27 -12.19 -12.48
C TYR A 358 -10.68 -12.10 -13.07
N ASN A 359 -11.48 -13.16 -12.93
CA ASN A 359 -12.87 -13.17 -13.39
C ASN A 359 -13.72 -12.11 -12.67
N TRP A 360 -13.57 -11.98 -11.35
CA TRP A 360 -14.27 -10.92 -10.61
C TRP A 360 -13.88 -9.53 -11.11
N LYS A 361 -12.59 -9.23 -11.23
CA LYS A 361 -12.14 -7.90 -11.68
C LYS A 361 -12.61 -7.57 -13.10
N LYS A 362 -12.66 -8.55 -13.99
CA LYS A 362 -13.25 -8.41 -15.32
C LYS A 362 -14.73 -7.99 -15.24
N ILE A 363 -15.49 -8.61 -14.34
CA ILE A 363 -16.91 -8.29 -14.13
C ILE A 363 -17.04 -6.89 -13.51
N ALA A 364 -16.27 -6.56 -12.50
CA ALA A 364 -16.25 -5.25 -11.85
C ALA A 364 -15.95 -4.12 -12.85
N TYR A 365 -15.01 -4.34 -13.79
CA TYR A 365 -14.74 -3.38 -14.85
C TYR A 365 -15.90 -3.17 -15.81
N ILE A 366 -16.68 -4.23 -16.11
CA ILE A 366 -17.90 -4.10 -16.93
C ILE A 366 -18.97 -3.32 -16.15
N ALA A 367 -19.11 -3.61 -14.86
CA ALA A 367 -20.05 -2.94 -13.96
C ALA A 367 -19.82 -1.43 -13.85
N LEU A 368 -18.55 -0.98 -13.87
CA LEU A 368 -18.22 0.46 -13.89
C LEU A 368 -18.76 1.22 -15.13
N LYS A 369 -19.13 0.52 -16.20
CA LYS A 369 -19.74 1.11 -17.40
C LYS A 369 -21.25 1.26 -17.30
N GLY A 370 -21.85 0.84 -16.21
CA GLY A 370 -23.29 0.88 -15.95
C GLY A 370 -23.86 -0.48 -15.58
N TYR A 371 -25.05 -0.48 -14.97
CA TYR A 371 -25.74 -1.68 -14.56
C TYR A 371 -26.03 -2.61 -15.73
N ASN A 372 -25.76 -3.91 -15.52
CA ASN A 372 -26.08 -4.97 -16.47
C ASN A 372 -26.54 -6.22 -15.69
N LYS A 373 -27.72 -6.75 -16.02
CA LYS A 373 -28.30 -7.94 -15.38
C LYS A 373 -27.35 -9.15 -15.43
N ASN A 374 -26.55 -9.28 -16.48
CA ASN A 374 -25.55 -10.35 -16.59
C ASN A 374 -24.38 -10.18 -15.62
N THR A 375 -24.03 -8.96 -15.21
CA THR A 375 -22.97 -8.73 -14.21
C THR A 375 -23.43 -9.20 -12.85
N LEU A 376 -24.65 -8.87 -12.43
CA LEU A 376 -25.23 -9.30 -11.16
C LEU A 376 -25.25 -10.82 -11.02
N TYR A 377 -25.73 -11.56 -12.03
CA TYR A 377 -25.71 -13.03 -12.02
C TYR A 377 -24.30 -13.62 -11.83
N LYS A 378 -23.28 -12.99 -12.41
CA LYS A 378 -21.88 -13.41 -12.22
C LYS A 378 -21.38 -13.11 -10.80
N TYR A 379 -21.80 -12.00 -10.18
CA TYR A 379 -21.50 -11.72 -8.77
C TYR A 379 -22.13 -12.77 -7.86
N GLU A 380 -23.38 -13.16 -8.10
CA GLU A 380 -24.06 -14.23 -7.34
C GLU A 380 -23.26 -15.55 -7.39
N LYS A 381 -22.78 -15.95 -8.56
CA LYS A 381 -21.95 -17.16 -8.72
C LYS A 381 -20.61 -17.09 -7.98
N LEU A 382 -20.00 -15.91 -7.91
CA LEU A 382 -18.70 -15.71 -7.25
C LEU A 382 -18.83 -15.48 -5.74
N TYR A 383 -20.03 -15.21 -5.23
CA TYR A 383 -20.27 -14.86 -3.83
C TYR A 383 -19.74 -15.90 -2.84
N THR A 384 -19.96 -17.19 -3.10
CA THR A 384 -19.48 -18.28 -2.23
C THR A 384 -17.97 -18.28 -2.08
N HIS A 385 -17.23 -17.95 -3.15
CA HIS A 385 -15.78 -17.89 -3.15
C HIS A 385 -15.26 -16.63 -2.44
N PHE A 386 -15.92 -15.47 -2.64
CA PHE A 386 -15.48 -14.17 -2.13
C PHE A 386 -16.27 -13.64 -0.92
N ARG A 387 -17.04 -14.49 -0.24
CA ARG A 387 -17.84 -14.13 0.94
C ARG A 387 -17.05 -13.41 2.05
N ASN A 388 -15.73 -13.59 2.08
CA ASN A 388 -14.85 -12.96 3.06
C ASN A 388 -14.09 -11.74 2.53
N ASP A 389 -14.20 -11.42 1.25
CA ASP A 389 -13.50 -10.29 0.64
C ASP A 389 -14.35 -9.02 0.73
N ILE A 390 -13.82 -8.01 1.43
CA ILE A 390 -14.53 -6.75 1.69
C ILE A 390 -14.81 -5.94 0.42
N PHE A 391 -13.88 -5.98 -0.55
CA PHE A 391 -14.06 -5.23 -1.80
C PHE A 391 -15.06 -5.91 -2.74
N PHE A 392 -15.06 -7.25 -2.74
CA PHE A 392 -16.07 -8.00 -3.46
C PHE A 392 -17.46 -7.73 -2.90
N LEU A 393 -17.62 -7.83 -1.58
CA LEU A 393 -18.91 -7.60 -0.92
C LEU A 393 -19.43 -6.18 -1.17
N TYR A 394 -18.54 -5.16 -1.11
CA TYR A 394 -18.91 -3.79 -1.42
C TYR A 394 -19.41 -3.64 -2.87
N ASN A 395 -18.66 -4.18 -3.84
CA ASN A 395 -19.07 -4.13 -5.24
C ASN A 395 -20.38 -4.89 -5.48
N TYR A 396 -20.55 -6.06 -4.86
CA TYR A 396 -21.77 -6.85 -4.97
C TYR A 396 -22.98 -6.13 -4.36
N MET A 397 -22.82 -5.50 -3.20
CA MET A 397 -23.84 -4.64 -2.61
C MET A 397 -24.23 -3.49 -3.56
N SER A 398 -23.25 -2.84 -4.19
CA SER A 398 -23.51 -1.76 -5.16
C SER A 398 -24.31 -2.27 -6.37
N GLU A 399 -23.98 -3.45 -6.90
CA GLU A 399 -24.72 -4.05 -8.03
C GLU A 399 -26.17 -4.40 -7.64
N LEU A 400 -26.38 -4.90 -6.42
CA LEU A 400 -27.73 -5.16 -5.90
C LEU A 400 -28.53 -3.85 -5.75
N TYR A 401 -27.90 -2.77 -5.29
CA TYR A 401 -28.52 -1.45 -5.21
C TYR A 401 -28.98 -0.96 -6.60
N TYR A 402 -28.09 -0.99 -7.60
CA TYR A 402 -28.43 -0.57 -8.96
C TYR A 402 -29.45 -1.49 -9.64
N ALA A 403 -29.57 -2.72 -9.18
CA ALA A 403 -30.62 -3.67 -9.63
C ALA A 403 -31.99 -3.43 -8.97
N GLY A 404 -32.10 -2.52 -8.00
CA GLY A 404 -33.32 -2.31 -7.22
C GLY A 404 -33.57 -3.39 -6.14
N ARG A 405 -32.59 -4.29 -5.89
CA ARG A 405 -32.71 -5.37 -4.88
C ARG A 405 -32.20 -4.88 -3.52
N PHE A 406 -32.86 -3.86 -2.98
CA PHE A 406 -32.39 -3.10 -1.82
C PHE A 406 -32.30 -3.94 -0.53
N GLU A 407 -33.28 -4.80 -0.25
CA GLU A 407 -33.22 -5.66 0.96
C GLU A 407 -32.06 -6.65 0.91
N GLU A 408 -31.74 -7.16 -0.26
CA GLU A 408 -30.58 -8.03 -0.43
C GLU A 408 -29.27 -7.26 -0.30
N ALA A 409 -29.21 -6.02 -0.79
CA ALA A 409 -28.07 -5.14 -0.58
C ALA A 409 -27.82 -4.89 0.93
N ILE A 410 -28.88 -4.69 1.72
CA ILE A 410 -28.78 -4.58 3.19
C ILE A 410 -28.27 -5.88 3.82
N ASN A 411 -28.72 -7.05 3.34
CA ASN A 411 -28.23 -8.32 3.89
C ASN A 411 -26.73 -8.51 3.64
N ILE A 412 -26.24 -8.18 2.44
CA ILE A 412 -24.80 -8.20 2.12
C ILE A 412 -24.05 -7.17 2.97
N SER A 413 -24.62 -5.97 3.18
CA SER A 413 -23.98 -4.94 3.99
C SER A 413 -23.77 -5.36 5.44
N LYS A 414 -24.68 -6.14 6.04
CA LYS A 414 -24.52 -6.68 7.41
C LYS A 414 -23.28 -7.57 7.54
N GLU A 415 -22.96 -8.35 6.51
CA GLU A 415 -21.73 -9.15 6.48
C GLU A 415 -20.49 -8.24 6.32
N LEU A 416 -20.59 -7.24 5.45
CA LEU A 416 -19.52 -6.28 5.19
C LEU A 416 -19.20 -5.42 6.41
N GLN A 417 -20.20 -4.86 7.09
CA GLN A 417 -20.04 -4.01 8.28
C GLN A 417 -19.35 -4.71 9.46
N LYS A 418 -19.39 -6.04 9.52
CA LYS A 418 -18.61 -6.79 10.53
C LYS A 418 -17.11 -6.59 10.37
N LYS A 419 -16.62 -6.32 9.14
CA LYS A 419 -15.20 -6.28 8.78
C LYS A 419 -14.73 -4.95 8.24
N PHE A 420 -15.64 -4.08 7.79
CA PHE A 420 -15.34 -2.88 7.05
C PHE A 420 -16.28 -1.74 7.44
N SER A 421 -15.73 -0.53 7.50
CA SER A 421 -16.46 0.72 7.67
C SER A 421 -15.78 1.78 6.82
N SER A 422 -16.52 2.57 6.09
CA SER A 422 -16.00 3.65 5.25
C SER A 422 -17.09 4.67 4.95
N TYR A 423 -16.67 5.87 4.58
CA TYR A 423 -17.56 6.92 4.12
C TYR A 423 -18.50 6.46 2.99
N ASN A 424 -17.95 5.79 1.98
CA ASN A 424 -18.72 5.36 0.83
C ASN A 424 -19.74 4.25 1.17
N LEU A 425 -19.42 3.38 2.13
CA LEU A 425 -20.36 2.37 2.60
C LEU A 425 -21.54 2.99 3.33
N GLU A 426 -21.27 3.95 4.22
CA GLU A 426 -22.34 4.65 4.94
C GLU A 426 -23.23 5.45 3.98
N LEU A 427 -22.63 6.10 2.99
CA LEU A 427 -23.40 6.81 1.96
C LEU A 427 -24.31 5.87 1.17
N LEU A 428 -23.78 4.75 0.68
CA LEU A 428 -24.55 3.75 -0.08
C LEU A 428 -25.67 3.12 0.76
N LEU A 429 -25.46 2.94 2.06
CA LEU A 429 -26.48 2.49 3.00
C LEU A 429 -27.57 3.54 3.18
N GLY A 430 -27.21 4.81 3.35
CA GLY A 430 -28.16 5.92 3.38
C GLY A 430 -29.05 5.94 2.15
N ASP A 431 -28.43 5.85 0.95
CA ASP A 431 -29.16 5.78 -0.32
C ASP A 431 -30.08 4.54 -0.40
N THR A 432 -29.60 3.38 0.08
CA THR A 432 -30.38 2.13 0.04
C THR A 432 -31.60 2.19 0.95
N TYR A 433 -31.44 2.71 2.17
CA TYR A 433 -32.55 2.87 3.12
C TYR A 433 -33.56 3.93 2.66
N MET A 434 -33.07 5.01 2.02
CA MET A 434 -33.95 6.04 1.43
C MET A 434 -34.83 5.44 0.32
N GLN A 435 -34.31 4.56 -0.54
CA GLN A 435 -35.11 3.86 -1.56
C GLN A 435 -36.18 2.95 -0.95
N LEU A 436 -35.92 2.41 0.22
CA LEU A 436 -36.88 1.60 0.99
C LEU A 436 -37.86 2.44 1.83
N LYS A 437 -37.78 3.78 1.79
CA LYS A 437 -38.55 4.72 2.60
C LYS A 437 -38.36 4.48 4.11
N ARG A 438 -37.17 4.05 4.49
CA ARG A 438 -36.75 3.83 5.88
C ARG A 438 -35.91 5.01 6.33
N ASP A 439 -36.59 6.17 6.50
CA ASP A 439 -35.93 7.47 6.66
C ASP A 439 -35.06 7.55 7.90
N LYS A 440 -35.44 6.91 9.02
CA LYS A 440 -34.66 6.96 10.28
C LYS A 440 -33.28 6.34 10.09
N GLU A 441 -33.23 5.15 9.47
CA GLU A 441 -31.99 4.45 9.20
C GLU A 441 -31.17 5.20 8.15
N ALA A 442 -31.83 5.76 7.13
CA ALA A 442 -31.15 6.56 6.10
C ALA A 442 -30.47 7.79 6.70
N ILE A 443 -31.15 8.53 7.59
CA ILE A 443 -30.60 9.67 8.32
C ILE A 443 -29.38 9.26 9.15
N GLU A 444 -29.47 8.16 9.90
CA GLU A 444 -28.36 7.66 10.71
C GLU A 444 -27.10 7.39 9.87
N HIS A 445 -27.27 6.74 8.71
CA HIS A 445 -26.16 6.43 7.83
C HIS A 445 -25.56 7.68 7.15
N TYR A 446 -26.37 8.64 6.71
CA TYR A 446 -25.87 9.91 6.18
C TYR A 446 -25.15 10.73 7.26
N GLU A 447 -25.65 10.77 8.49
CA GLU A 447 -24.95 11.42 9.61
C GLU A 447 -23.63 10.73 9.94
N ASN A 448 -23.57 9.39 9.90
CA ASN A 448 -22.34 8.64 10.08
C ASN A 448 -21.32 9.00 8.99
N ALA A 449 -21.74 9.04 7.71
CA ALA A 449 -20.88 9.46 6.60
C ALA A 449 -20.38 10.91 6.78
N MET A 450 -21.25 11.83 7.21
CA MET A 450 -20.90 13.22 7.49
C MET A 450 -19.83 13.34 8.58
N TYR A 451 -19.93 12.57 9.67
CA TYR A 451 -18.93 12.56 10.72
C TYR A 451 -17.65 11.79 10.35
N MET A 452 -17.71 10.81 9.44
CA MET A 452 -16.52 10.16 8.95
C MET A 452 -15.64 11.07 8.09
N CYS A 453 -16.25 11.85 7.19
CA CYS A 453 -15.55 12.77 6.29
C CYS A 453 -16.24 14.14 6.28
N PRO A 454 -16.00 14.99 7.27
CA PRO A 454 -16.74 16.25 7.46
C PRO A 454 -16.62 17.21 6.27
N CYS A 455 -15.55 17.17 5.48
CA CYS A 455 -15.36 18.05 4.32
C CYS A 455 -16.25 17.68 3.12
N ARG A 456 -16.88 16.50 3.10
CA ARG A 456 -17.67 16.04 1.94
C ARG A 456 -19.13 16.49 1.99
N PHE A 457 -19.75 16.74 0.83
CA PHE A 457 -21.09 17.34 0.67
C PHE A 457 -22.21 16.31 0.45
N ALA A 458 -21.94 15.16 -0.15
CA ALA A 458 -22.98 14.21 -0.55
C ALA A 458 -23.93 13.76 0.59
N PRO A 459 -23.48 13.52 1.85
CA PRO A 459 -24.41 13.21 2.92
C PRO A 459 -25.43 14.30 3.21
N LEU A 460 -25.04 15.58 3.07
CA LEU A 460 -25.94 16.72 3.27
C LEU A 460 -27.03 16.77 2.20
N GLU A 461 -26.73 16.40 0.96
CA GLU A 461 -27.72 16.25 -0.11
C GLU A 461 -28.75 15.17 0.22
N GLY A 462 -28.29 14.00 0.71
CA GLY A 462 -29.17 12.93 1.15
C GLY A 462 -30.12 13.35 2.27
N LEU A 463 -29.60 14.03 3.29
CA LEU A 463 -30.39 14.57 4.40
C LEU A 463 -31.40 15.65 3.91
N TYR A 464 -30.97 16.55 3.04
CA TYR A 464 -31.84 17.55 2.43
C TYR A 464 -33.03 16.91 1.71
N ASN A 465 -32.78 15.86 0.92
CA ASN A 465 -33.81 15.17 0.18
C ASN A 465 -34.85 14.51 1.11
N ILE A 466 -34.40 13.85 2.19
CA ILE A 466 -35.30 13.22 3.16
C ILE A 466 -36.15 14.31 3.87
N TYR A 467 -35.55 15.37 4.41
CA TYR A 467 -36.29 16.42 5.12
C TYR A 467 -37.23 17.20 4.20
N SER A 468 -36.87 17.35 2.91
CA SER A 468 -37.77 17.95 1.91
C SER A 468 -38.98 17.09 1.61
N GLN A 469 -38.82 15.75 1.51
CA GLN A 469 -39.91 14.80 1.29
C GLN A 469 -40.83 14.68 2.49
N ASN A 470 -40.27 14.77 3.71
CA ASN A 470 -41.03 14.67 4.96
C ASN A 470 -41.68 15.99 5.40
N GLY A 471 -41.45 17.09 4.69
CA GLY A 471 -42.00 18.40 5.03
C GLY A 471 -41.38 19.05 6.28
N ASP A 472 -40.24 18.54 6.77
CA ASP A 472 -39.54 19.10 7.96
C ASP A 472 -38.77 20.38 7.55
N SER A 473 -39.47 21.49 7.49
CA SER A 473 -38.91 22.78 7.05
C SER A 473 -37.76 23.26 7.96
N ILE A 474 -37.81 22.99 9.27
CA ILE A 474 -36.78 23.43 10.20
C ILE A 474 -35.45 22.73 9.94
N LYS A 475 -35.49 21.39 9.86
CA LYS A 475 -34.26 20.62 9.60
C LYS A 475 -33.74 20.84 8.18
N LYS A 476 -34.64 20.99 7.20
CA LYS A 476 -34.29 21.35 5.84
C LYS A 476 -33.47 22.65 5.80
N GLU A 477 -33.96 23.72 6.49
CA GLU A 477 -33.26 25.00 6.55
C GLU A 477 -31.89 24.88 7.24
N GLN A 478 -31.81 24.11 8.30
CA GLN A 478 -30.51 23.82 8.94
C GLN A 478 -29.49 23.15 7.98
N ILE A 479 -29.95 22.20 7.16
CA ILE A 479 -29.07 21.56 6.14
C ILE A 479 -28.67 22.57 5.06
N VAL A 480 -29.57 23.42 4.60
CA VAL A 480 -29.27 24.47 3.62
C VAL A 480 -28.21 25.43 4.17
N ASN A 481 -28.36 25.87 5.40
CA ASN A 481 -27.37 26.71 6.08
C ASN A 481 -26.00 26.00 6.21
N ASN A 482 -25.99 24.71 6.56
CA ASN A 482 -24.77 23.92 6.60
C ASN A 482 -24.08 23.81 5.22
N ILE A 483 -24.83 23.61 4.15
CA ILE A 483 -24.29 23.54 2.78
C ILE A 483 -23.72 24.89 2.35
N SER A 484 -24.42 25.99 2.65
CA SER A 484 -24.01 27.35 2.25
C SER A 484 -22.70 27.78 2.93
N GLN A 485 -22.57 27.52 4.24
CA GLN A 485 -21.42 27.93 5.05
C GLN A 485 -20.22 27.00 4.89
N LYS A 486 -20.44 25.76 4.40
CA LYS A 486 -19.39 24.76 4.33
C LYS A 486 -18.30 25.12 3.33
N GLU A 487 -17.05 25.03 3.80
CA GLU A 487 -15.85 25.28 3.01
C GLU A 487 -15.59 24.18 1.98
N ILE A 488 -15.14 24.56 0.78
CA ILE A 488 -14.88 23.61 -0.32
C ILE A 488 -13.41 23.23 -0.35
N LYS A 489 -13.10 21.93 -0.09
CA LYS A 489 -11.74 21.40 -0.19
C LYS A 489 -11.28 21.21 -1.64
N VAL A 490 -12.12 20.64 -2.48
CA VAL A 490 -11.85 20.39 -3.91
C VAL A 490 -13.11 20.72 -4.68
N PHE A 491 -13.00 21.59 -5.67
CA PHE A 491 -14.15 21.98 -6.49
C PHE A 491 -14.53 20.86 -7.45
N SER A 492 -15.81 20.50 -7.52
CA SER A 492 -16.36 19.52 -8.45
C SER A 492 -17.74 19.96 -8.96
N GLY A 493 -18.17 19.38 -10.09
CA GLY A 493 -19.50 19.61 -10.64
C GLY A 493 -20.63 19.24 -9.66
N ASP A 494 -20.45 18.16 -8.92
CA ASP A 494 -21.41 17.72 -7.90
C ASP A 494 -21.55 18.74 -6.76
N ILE A 495 -20.43 19.29 -6.28
CA ILE A 495 -20.48 20.34 -5.23
C ILE A 495 -21.17 21.59 -5.75
N LYS A 496 -20.94 21.95 -7.03
CA LYS A 496 -21.64 23.07 -7.65
C LYS A 496 -23.15 22.82 -7.65
N ARG A 497 -23.59 21.65 -8.10
CA ARG A 497 -25.00 21.24 -8.11
C ARG A 497 -25.61 21.25 -6.71
N ILE A 498 -24.92 20.70 -5.70
CA ILE A 498 -25.40 20.69 -4.31
C ILE A 498 -25.51 22.12 -3.75
N LYS A 499 -24.56 23.01 -4.03
CA LYS A 499 -24.66 24.42 -3.62
C LYS A 499 -25.77 25.21 -4.34
N GLU A 500 -26.24 24.74 -5.49
CA GLU A 500 -27.40 25.33 -6.18
C GLU A 500 -28.73 25.06 -5.42
N ILE A 501 -28.78 24.05 -4.57
CA ILE A 501 -29.92 23.79 -3.65
C ILE A 501 -30.17 24.97 -2.69
N CYS A 502 -29.13 25.74 -2.40
CA CYS A 502 -29.18 26.88 -1.48
C CYS A 502 -29.65 28.19 -2.13
N LYS A 503 -29.84 28.18 -3.45
CA LYS A 503 -30.36 29.32 -4.22
C LYS A 503 -31.86 29.23 -4.43
#